data_730e1e86e3a4998a0ebe50c5775f4a70
#
_entry.id   730e1e86e3a4998a0ebe50c5775f4a70
#
_cell.length_a   1.000
_cell.length_b   1.000
_cell.length_c   1.000
_cell.angle_alpha   90.00
_cell.angle_beta   90.00
_cell.angle_gamma   90.00
#
_symmetry.space_group_name_H-M   'P 1'
#
loop_
_entity.id
_entity.type
_entity.pdbx_description
1 polymer ?
#
loop_
_entity_poly.entity_id
_entity_poly.type
_entity_poly.pdbx_seq_one_letter_code
_entity_poly.pdbx_strand_id
1 'polypeptide(L)'
;MLFRSVVFEEGRYHVKGSPDSGLTLAQIAERAYSDDLPDDVDPGLEATDFFKPPALIYPFGAHLAVVEVDPDTGIVTVRDYVSVDDCGPRISPIIVAGPVHGGLAQGIAQALFEEVVYDENGQLLSGSLMDYTLPRADDLPAFVVEQTITPTPHNPLGAKGIGEAATIGSTPAIVNAVVDALKHLGVRHIDMPLRPEKVWRACNQA
;
A
#
# COMPACT_ATOMS: atom_id res chain seq x y z
N MET A 1 34.09 -19.65 -3.69
CA MET A 1 34.05 -18.69 -2.56
C MET A 1 32.62 -18.19 -2.43
N LEU A 2 32.00 -18.27 -1.25
CA LEU A 2 30.60 -17.84 -1.09
C LEU A 2 30.55 -16.30 -1.02
N PHE A 3 29.72 -15.66 -1.80
CA PHE A 3 29.48 -14.19 -1.82
C PHE A 3 29.24 -13.56 -0.45
N ARG A 4 28.77 -14.34 0.52
CA ARG A 4 28.56 -13.93 1.92
C ARG A 4 29.85 -13.61 2.70
N SER A 5 31.02 -13.83 2.12
CA SER A 5 32.31 -13.58 2.75
C SER A 5 32.89 -12.22 2.40
N VAL A 6 32.33 -11.50 1.44
CA VAL A 6 32.80 -10.16 1.04
C VAL A 6 31.88 -9.13 1.72
N VAL A 7 32.52 -8.15 2.37
CA VAL A 7 31.85 -7.00 3.02
C VAL A 7 32.39 -5.70 2.45
N PHE A 8 31.54 -4.66 2.47
CA PHE A 8 31.90 -3.30 2.09
C PHE A 8 31.90 -2.42 3.31
N GLU A 9 33.07 -1.96 3.70
CA GLU A 9 33.27 -1.07 4.85
C GLU A 9 34.32 0.00 4.48
N GLU A 10 34.10 1.24 4.93
CA GLU A 10 35.00 2.37 4.72
C GLU A 10 35.45 2.57 3.26
N GLY A 11 34.56 2.34 2.28
CA GLY A 11 34.85 2.51 0.86
C GLY A 11 35.66 1.36 0.22
N ARG A 12 35.86 0.25 0.91
CA ARG A 12 36.64 -0.89 0.46
C ARG A 12 35.85 -2.19 0.55
N TYR A 13 36.05 -3.07 -0.42
CA TYR A 13 35.54 -4.43 -0.43
C TYR A 13 36.63 -5.37 0.07
N HIS A 14 36.34 -6.12 1.12
CA HIS A 14 37.29 -7.08 1.68
C HIS A 14 36.60 -8.38 2.11
N VAL A 15 37.35 -9.43 2.26
CA VAL A 15 36.86 -10.69 2.83
C VAL A 15 36.67 -10.50 4.33
N LYS A 16 35.55 -10.96 4.85
CA LYS A 16 35.24 -10.90 6.29
C LYS A 16 36.35 -11.54 7.11
N GLY A 17 36.93 -10.79 8.02
CA GLY A 17 38.09 -11.20 8.84
C GLY A 17 39.46 -10.84 8.25
N SER A 18 39.51 -10.16 7.09
CA SER A 18 40.75 -9.68 6.47
C SER A 18 40.61 -8.25 5.93
N PRO A 19 40.35 -7.26 6.79
CA PRO A 19 40.10 -5.89 6.34
C PRO A 19 41.28 -5.25 5.62
N ASP A 20 42.52 -5.60 5.98
CA ASP A 20 43.74 -5.04 5.39
C ASP A 20 43.93 -5.41 3.90
N SER A 21 43.27 -6.46 3.41
CA SER A 21 43.32 -6.92 2.04
C SER A 21 42.24 -6.31 1.13
N GLY A 22 41.53 -5.29 1.61
CA GLY A 22 40.44 -4.67 0.90
C GLY A 22 40.86 -3.89 -0.34
N LEU A 23 40.02 -3.92 -1.38
CA LEU A 23 40.17 -3.15 -2.62
C LEU A 23 39.09 -2.09 -2.72
N THR A 24 39.42 -0.93 -3.28
CA THR A 24 38.42 0.07 -3.66
C THR A 24 37.66 -0.38 -4.92
N LEU A 25 36.48 0.20 -5.16
CA LEU A 25 35.72 -0.07 -6.38
C LEU A 25 36.54 0.24 -7.64
N ALA A 26 37.32 1.34 -7.61
CA ALA A 26 38.18 1.70 -8.74
C ALA A 26 39.25 0.62 -9.04
N GLN A 27 39.90 0.09 -8.00
CA GLN A 27 40.89 -0.99 -8.16
C GLN A 27 40.23 -2.30 -8.66
N ILE A 28 39.01 -2.58 -8.21
CA ILE A 28 38.25 -3.74 -8.68
C ILE A 28 37.86 -3.54 -10.15
N ALA A 29 37.39 -2.35 -10.53
CA ALA A 29 37.04 -2.02 -11.91
C ALA A 29 38.24 -2.11 -12.84
N GLU A 30 39.39 -1.52 -12.48
CA GLU A 30 40.62 -1.60 -13.24
C GLU A 30 40.99 -3.06 -13.54
N ARG A 31 40.88 -3.94 -12.54
CA ARG A 31 41.19 -5.34 -12.72
C ARG A 31 40.13 -6.08 -13.53
N ALA A 32 38.82 -5.78 -13.29
CA ALA A 32 37.70 -6.44 -13.98
C ALA A 32 37.66 -6.18 -15.49
N TYR A 33 38.31 -5.11 -15.96
CA TYR A 33 38.41 -4.76 -17.38
C TYR A 33 39.83 -4.91 -17.92
N SER A 34 40.76 -5.56 -17.21
CA SER A 34 42.12 -5.85 -17.68
C SER A 34 42.18 -7.20 -18.41
N ASP A 35 43.25 -7.39 -19.16
CA ASP A 35 43.54 -8.66 -19.84
C ASP A 35 44.11 -9.74 -18.89
N ASP A 36 44.32 -9.41 -17.63
CA ASP A 36 44.91 -10.28 -16.59
C ASP A 36 43.85 -10.87 -15.65
N LEU A 37 42.77 -11.41 -16.23
CA LEU A 37 41.72 -12.12 -15.49
C LEU A 37 41.99 -13.63 -15.50
N PRO A 38 41.56 -14.37 -14.44
CA PRO A 38 41.51 -15.84 -14.46
C PRO A 38 40.64 -16.34 -15.63
N ASP A 39 40.99 -17.49 -16.21
CA ASP A 39 40.29 -18.08 -17.35
C ASP A 39 38.79 -18.39 -17.11
N ASP A 40 38.38 -18.47 -15.85
CA ASP A 40 37.00 -18.77 -15.42
C ASP A 40 36.23 -17.52 -15.04
N VAL A 41 36.76 -16.32 -15.31
CA VAL A 41 36.12 -15.03 -14.94
C VAL A 41 35.90 -14.19 -16.21
N ASP A 42 34.65 -13.90 -16.50
CA ASP A 42 34.28 -12.99 -17.57
C ASP A 42 34.70 -11.54 -17.26
N PRO A 43 35.16 -10.76 -18.26
CA PRO A 43 35.47 -9.34 -18.08
C PRO A 43 34.22 -8.54 -17.71
N GLY A 44 34.37 -7.57 -16.79
CA GLY A 44 33.32 -6.63 -16.43
C GLY A 44 32.86 -6.74 -14.99
N LEU A 45 31.95 -5.83 -14.63
CA LEU A 45 31.32 -5.75 -13.31
C LEU A 45 29.80 -5.97 -13.40
N GLU A 46 29.39 -6.80 -14.33
CA GLU A 46 27.99 -7.16 -14.51
C GLU A 46 27.70 -8.49 -13.83
N ALA A 47 26.55 -8.56 -13.14
CA ALA A 47 26.04 -9.79 -12.57
C ALA A 47 24.53 -9.85 -12.73
N THR A 48 24.03 -11.00 -13.13
CA THR A 48 22.59 -11.29 -13.18
C THR A 48 22.27 -12.41 -12.22
N ASP A 49 21.29 -12.19 -11.35
CA ASP A 49 20.81 -13.22 -10.44
C ASP A 49 19.28 -13.28 -10.47
N PHE A 50 18.71 -14.43 -10.17
CA PHE A 50 17.28 -14.68 -10.15
C PHE A 50 16.84 -15.06 -8.74
N PHE A 51 16.07 -14.18 -8.12
CA PHE A 51 15.46 -14.49 -6.83
C PHE A 51 14.04 -15.05 -7.03
N LYS A 52 13.83 -16.30 -6.57
CA LYS A 52 12.50 -16.91 -6.52
C LYS A 52 12.00 -16.87 -5.08
N PRO A 53 10.94 -16.10 -4.77
CA PRO A 53 10.38 -16.08 -3.43
C PRO A 53 9.81 -17.47 -3.07
N PRO A 54 10.05 -17.97 -1.87
CA PRO A 54 9.59 -19.30 -1.44
C PRO A 54 8.09 -19.35 -1.13
N ALA A 55 7.46 -18.19 -0.88
CA ALA A 55 6.04 -18.07 -0.55
C ALA A 55 5.49 -16.71 -0.94
N LEU A 56 4.16 -16.59 -0.99
CA LEU A 56 3.46 -15.32 -1.07
C LEU A 56 3.67 -14.53 0.23
N ILE A 57 3.71 -13.20 0.11
CA ILE A 57 3.99 -12.30 1.21
C ILE A 57 2.93 -11.21 1.19
N TYR A 58 2.31 -10.97 2.35
CA TYR A 58 1.24 -9.99 2.50
C TYR A 58 1.62 -8.93 3.52
N PRO A 59 1.27 -7.66 3.29
CA PRO A 59 1.26 -6.63 4.32
C PRO A 59 0.12 -6.90 5.31
N PHE A 60 0.09 -6.17 6.40
CA PHE A 60 -1.05 -6.10 7.30
C PHE A 60 -1.16 -4.69 7.87
N GLY A 61 -2.31 -4.35 8.42
CA GLY A 61 -2.52 -3.03 9.01
C GLY A 61 -3.78 -2.98 9.85
N ALA A 62 -3.98 -1.82 10.48
CA ALA A 62 -5.18 -1.47 11.21
C ALA A 62 -5.63 -0.07 10.80
N HIS A 63 -6.92 0.08 10.53
CA HIS A 63 -7.51 1.34 10.09
C HIS A 63 -8.61 1.77 11.06
N LEU A 64 -8.66 3.06 11.35
CA LEU A 64 -9.69 3.68 12.17
C LEU A 64 -10.27 4.87 11.41
N ALA A 65 -11.59 4.88 11.26
CA ALA A 65 -12.34 5.96 10.65
C ALA A 65 -13.30 6.58 11.66
N VAL A 66 -13.37 7.91 11.67
CA VAL A 66 -14.38 8.67 12.39
C VAL A 66 -15.29 9.34 11.38
N VAL A 67 -16.58 9.05 11.45
CA VAL A 67 -17.57 9.58 10.52
C VAL A 67 -18.65 10.36 11.26
N GLU A 68 -19.21 11.34 10.57
CA GLU A 68 -20.43 12.03 10.95
C GLU A 68 -21.50 11.74 9.90
N VAL A 69 -22.68 11.35 10.33
CA VAL A 69 -23.83 11.08 9.47
C VAL A 69 -24.90 12.12 9.74
N ASP A 70 -25.32 12.83 8.70
CA ASP A 70 -26.47 13.72 8.76
C ASP A 70 -27.76 12.89 8.53
N PRO A 71 -28.64 12.72 9.55
CA PRO A 71 -29.82 11.88 9.41
C PRO A 71 -30.89 12.49 8.49
N ASP A 72 -30.87 13.79 8.28
CA ASP A 72 -31.85 14.49 7.45
C ASP A 72 -31.55 14.36 5.95
N THR A 73 -30.28 14.24 5.60
CA THR A 73 -29.82 14.13 4.21
C THR A 73 -29.20 12.79 3.85
N GLY A 74 -28.75 12.01 4.85
CA GLY A 74 -27.98 10.79 4.67
C GLY A 74 -26.52 11.01 4.23
N ILE A 75 -26.04 12.26 4.24
CA ILE A 75 -24.67 12.57 3.89
C ILE A 75 -23.72 12.04 4.97
N VAL A 76 -22.68 11.34 4.54
CA VAL A 76 -21.61 10.84 5.40
C VAL A 76 -20.38 11.71 5.19
N THR A 77 -19.88 12.31 6.26
CA THR A 77 -18.62 13.06 6.27
C THR A 77 -17.56 12.28 7.02
N VAL A 78 -16.43 11.99 6.38
CA VAL A 78 -15.27 11.40 7.05
C VAL A 78 -14.53 12.51 7.78
N ARG A 79 -14.55 12.50 9.11
CA ARG A 79 -13.94 13.56 9.95
C ARG A 79 -12.47 13.31 10.17
N ASP A 80 -12.12 12.10 10.54
CA ASP A 80 -10.73 11.69 10.80
C ASP A 80 -10.50 10.29 10.23
N TYR A 81 -9.27 10.07 9.80
CA TYR A 81 -8.84 8.76 9.34
C TYR A 81 -7.40 8.47 9.75
N VAL A 82 -7.20 7.35 10.42
CA VAL A 82 -5.88 6.85 10.84
C VAL A 82 -5.62 5.50 10.20
N SER A 83 -4.48 5.36 9.55
CA SER A 83 -3.97 4.12 8.97
C SER A 83 -2.62 3.78 9.57
N VAL A 84 -2.46 2.55 10.03
CA VAL A 84 -1.17 2.00 10.47
C VAL A 84 -0.91 0.74 9.68
N ASP A 85 0.01 0.80 8.72
CA ASP A 85 0.31 -0.30 7.81
C ASP A 85 1.71 -0.85 8.01
N ASP A 86 1.88 -2.16 7.82
CA ASP A 86 3.16 -2.85 7.92
C ASP A 86 3.52 -3.53 6.60
N CYS A 87 4.44 -2.95 5.89
CA CYS A 87 5.06 -3.53 4.70
C CYS A 87 6.51 -4.01 4.94
N GLY A 88 6.89 -4.22 6.20
CA GLY A 88 8.27 -4.45 6.58
C GLY A 88 9.12 -3.18 6.41
N PRO A 89 10.43 -3.30 6.23
CA PRO A 89 11.30 -2.15 5.98
C PRO A 89 10.88 -1.38 4.72
N ARG A 90 10.69 -0.06 4.85
CA ARG A 90 10.37 0.82 3.71
C ARG A 90 11.63 1.12 2.92
N ILE A 91 11.74 0.55 1.72
CA ILE A 91 12.88 0.81 0.83
C ILE A 91 12.84 2.25 0.32
N SER A 92 11.66 2.74 -0.03
CA SER A 92 11.44 4.14 -0.44
C SER A 92 10.22 4.70 0.30
N PRO A 93 10.41 5.56 1.32
CA PRO A 93 9.30 6.12 2.09
C PRO A 93 8.28 6.89 1.25
N ILE A 94 8.74 7.64 0.25
CA ILE A 94 7.86 8.42 -0.64
C ILE A 94 7.00 7.49 -1.49
N ILE A 95 7.59 6.42 -2.04
CA ILE A 95 6.85 5.43 -2.85
C ILE A 95 5.87 4.64 -1.97
N VAL A 96 6.15 4.45 -0.69
CA VAL A 96 5.20 3.79 0.23
C VAL A 96 4.05 4.73 0.61
N ALA A 97 4.36 5.99 0.90
CA ALA A 97 3.34 6.98 1.28
C ALA A 97 2.31 7.23 0.17
N GLY A 98 2.75 7.33 -1.09
CA GLY A 98 1.88 7.55 -2.23
C GLY A 98 0.76 6.52 -2.37
N PRO A 99 1.04 5.20 -2.49
CA PRO A 99 0.03 4.15 -2.54
C PRO A 99 -0.85 4.07 -1.29
N VAL A 100 -0.33 4.37 -0.09
CA VAL A 100 -1.18 4.40 1.11
C VAL A 100 -2.21 5.51 1.01
N HIS A 101 -1.81 6.76 0.77
CA HIS A 101 -2.75 7.87 0.62
C HIS A 101 -3.73 7.64 -0.55
N GLY A 102 -3.24 7.18 -1.70
CA GLY A 102 -4.07 6.87 -2.86
C GLY A 102 -5.06 5.73 -2.59
N GLY A 103 -4.62 4.67 -1.91
CA GLY A 103 -5.47 3.54 -1.53
C GLY A 103 -6.54 3.91 -0.51
N LEU A 104 -6.24 4.81 0.45
CA LEU A 104 -7.24 5.35 1.38
C LEU A 104 -8.34 6.11 0.61
N ALA A 105 -7.94 7.01 -0.29
CA ALA A 105 -8.88 7.76 -1.12
C ALA A 105 -9.73 6.82 -2.00
N GLN A 106 -9.11 5.80 -2.61
CA GLN A 106 -9.81 4.82 -3.43
C GLN A 106 -10.84 4.01 -2.64
N GLY A 107 -10.48 3.53 -1.44
CA GLY A 107 -11.41 2.74 -0.63
C GLY A 107 -12.55 3.58 -0.05
N ILE A 108 -12.31 4.85 0.31
CA ILE A 108 -13.38 5.80 0.69
C ILE A 108 -14.30 6.05 -0.50
N ALA A 109 -13.72 6.23 -1.70
CA ALA A 109 -14.48 6.40 -2.95
C ALA A 109 -15.42 5.24 -3.21
N GLN A 110 -14.92 4.01 -3.11
CA GLN A 110 -15.70 2.79 -3.28
C GLN A 110 -16.81 2.65 -2.22
N ALA A 111 -16.51 3.04 -0.98
CA ALA A 111 -17.47 2.90 0.10
C ALA A 111 -18.63 3.92 0.02
N LEU A 112 -18.38 5.14 -0.42
CA LEU A 112 -19.34 6.25 -0.31
C LEU A 112 -19.86 6.81 -1.65
N PHE A 113 -19.08 6.72 -2.75
CA PHE A 113 -19.34 7.51 -3.96
C PHE A 113 -19.54 6.67 -5.21
N GLU A 114 -18.62 5.77 -5.52
CA GLU A 114 -18.54 5.11 -6.81
C GLU A 114 -19.58 4.01 -6.97
N GLU A 115 -20.37 4.07 -8.05
CA GLU A 115 -21.36 3.05 -8.38
C GLU A 115 -21.44 2.84 -9.89
N VAL A 116 -21.33 1.58 -10.31
CA VAL A 116 -21.56 1.17 -11.68
C VAL A 116 -23.00 0.68 -11.80
N VAL A 117 -23.80 1.37 -12.63
CA VAL A 117 -25.23 1.10 -12.79
C VAL A 117 -25.53 0.69 -14.22
N TYR A 118 -26.25 -0.41 -14.38
CA TYR A 118 -26.78 -0.89 -15.66
C TYR A 118 -28.28 -0.87 -15.65
N ASP A 119 -28.90 -0.64 -16.82
CA ASP A 119 -30.35 -0.82 -17.02
C ASP A 119 -30.72 -2.32 -17.19
N GLU A 120 -32.03 -2.59 -17.35
CA GLU A 120 -32.58 -3.93 -17.56
C GLU A 120 -32.06 -4.63 -18.83
N ASN A 121 -31.53 -3.86 -19.80
CA ASN A 121 -30.99 -4.37 -21.06
C ASN A 121 -29.47 -4.53 -21.03
N GLY A 122 -28.82 -4.25 -19.87
CA GLY A 122 -27.37 -4.29 -19.72
C GLY A 122 -26.65 -3.06 -20.28
N GLN A 123 -27.36 -1.95 -20.54
CA GLN A 123 -26.76 -0.68 -20.95
C GLN A 123 -26.16 0.01 -19.71
N LEU A 124 -24.88 0.39 -19.78
CA LEU A 124 -24.22 1.16 -18.73
C LEU A 124 -24.81 2.57 -18.64
N LEU A 125 -25.39 2.92 -17.50
CA LEU A 125 -25.96 4.23 -17.21
C LEU A 125 -24.93 5.20 -16.62
N SER A 126 -24.04 4.71 -15.77
CA SER A 126 -22.98 5.51 -15.14
C SER A 126 -21.69 5.59 -15.99
N GLY A 127 -21.84 5.77 -17.32
CA GLY A 127 -20.71 5.76 -18.26
C GLY A 127 -19.97 7.10 -18.41
N SER A 128 -20.38 8.13 -17.71
CA SER A 128 -19.74 9.45 -17.74
C SER A 128 -19.56 10.03 -16.34
N LEU A 129 -18.68 11.02 -16.18
CA LEU A 129 -18.49 11.71 -14.89
C LEU A 129 -19.69 12.58 -14.46
N MET A 130 -20.74 12.66 -15.28
CA MET A 130 -22.03 13.22 -14.87
C MET A 130 -22.79 12.28 -13.94
N ASP A 131 -22.60 10.97 -14.12
CA ASP A 131 -23.36 9.91 -13.44
C ASP A 131 -22.50 9.11 -12.48
N TYR A 132 -21.19 8.95 -12.81
CA TYR A 132 -20.20 8.27 -11.99
C TYR A 132 -19.49 9.28 -11.10
N THR A 133 -19.66 9.15 -9.78
CA THR A 133 -19.14 10.12 -8.81
C THR A 133 -17.75 9.73 -8.35
N LEU A 134 -16.74 10.57 -8.61
CA LEU A 134 -15.43 10.48 -7.99
C LEU A 134 -15.35 11.44 -6.79
N PRO A 135 -14.67 11.06 -5.71
CA PRO A 135 -14.43 11.98 -4.60
C PRO A 135 -13.49 13.12 -5.04
N ARG A 136 -13.73 14.29 -4.50
CA ARG A 136 -12.87 15.46 -4.67
C ARG A 136 -11.96 15.61 -3.45
N ALA A 137 -10.97 16.46 -3.54
CA ALA A 137 -10.01 16.67 -2.45
C ALA A 137 -10.67 17.19 -1.15
N ASP A 138 -11.77 17.91 -1.27
CA ASP A 138 -12.55 18.45 -0.14
C ASP A 138 -13.52 17.42 0.49
N ASP A 139 -13.74 16.29 -0.17
CA ASP A 139 -14.52 15.17 0.36
C ASP A 139 -13.68 14.26 1.30
N LEU A 140 -12.36 14.46 1.35
CA LEU A 140 -11.43 13.61 2.08
C LEU A 140 -10.80 14.37 3.27
N PRO A 141 -10.63 13.72 4.44
CA PRO A 141 -9.93 14.33 5.56
C PRO A 141 -8.41 14.36 5.34
N ALA A 142 -7.71 15.07 6.19
CA ALA A 142 -6.27 14.88 6.33
C ALA A 142 -6.01 13.49 6.94
N PHE A 143 -5.31 12.62 6.21
CA PHE A 143 -4.98 11.28 6.69
C PHE A 143 -3.81 11.30 7.67
N VAL A 144 -3.95 10.60 8.79
CA VAL A 144 -2.84 10.26 9.68
C VAL A 144 -2.36 8.86 9.28
N VAL A 145 -1.15 8.81 8.72
CA VAL A 145 -0.55 7.57 8.21
C VAL A 145 0.69 7.24 9.01
N GLU A 146 0.64 6.14 9.73
CA GLU A 146 1.72 5.61 10.56
C GLU A 146 2.15 4.22 10.06
N GLN A 147 3.19 3.65 10.67
CA GLN A 147 3.68 2.34 10.29
C GLN A 147 4.19 1.54 11.48
N THR A 148 4.12 0.21 11.32
CA THR A 148 4.96 -0.73 12.05
C THR A 148 5.94 -1.41 11.09
N ILE A 149 6.95 -2.10 11.62
CA ILE A 149 7.96 -2.76 10.81
C ILE A 149 8.15 -4.19 11.30
N THR A 150 7.56 -5.13 10.57
CA THR A 150 7.72 -6.57 10.78
C THR A 150 8.33 -7.20 9.54
N PRO A 151 9.65 -7.42 9.49
CA PRO A 151 10.31 -8.00 8.32
C PRO A 151 9.77 -9.39 8.01
N THR A 152 9.57 -9.69 6.71
CA THR A 152 9.29 -11.06 6.28
C THR A 152 10.56 -11.89 6.21
N PRO A 153 10.53 -13.18 6.60
CA PRO A 153 11.68 -14.08 6.41
C PRO A 153 11.83 -14.60 4.98
N HIS A 154 10.88 -14.31 4.09
CA HIS A 154 10.81 -14.90 2.74
C HIS A 154 11.61 -14.15 1.68
N ASN A 155 12.23 -13.03 2.02
CA ASN A 155 13.21 -12.36 1.16
C ASN A 155 14.29 -11.65 2.00
N PRO A 156 15.48 -11.38 1.41
CA PRO A 156 16.60 -10.78 2.14
C PRO A 156 16.37 -9.35 2.62
N LEU A 157 15.45 -8.62 1.98
CA LEU A 157 15.10 -7.24 2.34
C LEU A 157 14.10 -7.17 3.48
N GLY A 158 13.39 -8.27 3.76
CA GLY A 158 12.29 -8.28 4.72
C GLY A 158 11.07 -7.48 4.29
N ALA A 159 11.06 -6.94 3.07
CA ALA A 159 10.00 -6.08 2.55
C ALA A 159 8.78 -6.88 2.10
N LYS A 160 7.59 -6.26 2.21
CA LYS A 160 6.29 -6.78 1.79
C LYS A 160 5.63 -5.80 0.82
N GLY A 161 4.71 -6.28 -0.02
CA GLY A 161 3.93 -5.42 -0.90
C GLY A 161 3.07 -4.43 -0.11
N ILE A 162 2.81 -3.25 -0.68
CA ILE A 162 1.99 -2.21 -0.03
C ILE A 162 0.92 -1.63 -0.98
N GLY A 163 0.99 -1.95 -2.27
CA GLY A 163 0.18 -1.30 -3.30
C GLY A 163 -1.32 -1.30 -3.06
N GLU A 164 -1.86 -2.34 -2.45
CA GLU A 164 -3.31 -2.49 -2.24
C GLU A 164 -3.73 -2.47 -0.75
N ALA A 165 -2.77 -2.46 0.18
CA ALA A 165 -3.05 -2.58 1.61
C ALA A 165 -4.06 -1.53 2.09
N ALA A 166 -3.86 -0.28 1.72
CA ALA A 166 -4.70 0.82 2.18
C ALA A 166 -6.14 0.75 1.63
N THR A 167 -6.34 0.37 0.37
CA THR A 167 -7.70 0.24 -0.19
C THR A 167 -8.45 -0.97 0.39
N ILE A 168 -7.73 -2.06 0.68
CA ILE A 168 -8.32 -3.24 1.34
C ILE A 168 -8.81 -2.88 2.76
N GLY A 169 -8.06 -2.08 3.50
CA GLY A 169 -8.41 -1.66 4.85
C GLY A 169 -9.47 -0.55 4.91
N SER A 170 -9.40 0.43 4.00
CA SER A 170 -10.23 1.63 4.08
C SER A 170 -11.69 1.38 3.73
N THR A 171 -11.98 0.57 2.73
CA THR A 171 -13.36 0.25 2.34
C THR A 171 -14.17 -0.30 3.51
N PRO A 172 -13.77 -1.40 4.20
CA PRO A 172 -14.53 -1.90 5.34
C PRO A 172 -14.47 -0.99 6.57
N ALA A 173 -13.40 -0.21 6.77
CA ALA A 173 -13.32 0.71 7.90
C ALA A 173 -14.40 1.79 7.82
N ILE A 174 -14.63 2.38 6.64
CA ILE A 174 -15.70 3.37 6.42
C ILE A 174 -17.07 2.74 6.61
N VAL A 175 -17.33 1.58 6.01
CA VAL A 175 -18.63 0.89 6.15
C VAL A 175 -18.94 0.58 7.63
N ASN A 176 -17.95 0.05 8.34
CA ASN A 176 -18.11 -0.26 9.76
C ASN A 176 -18.37 1.00 10.60
N ALA A 177 -17.67 2.10 10.31
CA ALA A 177 -17.87 3.36 11.02
C ALA A 177 -19.28 3.92 10.80
N VAL A 178 -19.81 3.87 9.57
CA VAL A 178 -21.19 4.31 9.29
C VAL A 178 -22.22 3.43 9.95
N VAL A 179 -22.05 2.11 9.89
CA VAL A 179 -22.96 1.17 10.57
C VAL A 179 -22.91 1.36 12.09
N ASP A 180 -21.74 1.61 12.67
CA ASP A 180 -21.60 1.88 14.11
C ASP A 180 -22.26 3.21 14.50
N ALA A 181 -22.12 4.26 13.68
CA ALA A 181 -22.80 5.54 13.89
C ALA A 181 -24.33 5.39 13.94
N LEU A 182 -24.89 4.48 13.14
CA LEU A 182 -26.34 4.25 13.03
C LEU A 182 -26.86 3.10 13.91
N LYS A 183 -26.00 2.46 14.68
CA LYS A 183 -26.32 1.32 15.52
C LYS A 183 -27.44 1.61 16.54
N HIS A 184 -27.50 2.83 17.06
CA HIS A 184 -28.52 3.28 17.99
C HIS A 184 -29.95 3.32 17.39
N LEU A 185 -30.04 3.39 16.03
CA LEU A 185 -31.27 3.30 15.26
C LEU A 185 -31.65 1.84 14.89
N GLY A 186 -30.87 0.85 15.32
CA GLY A 186 -31.08 -0.56 14.97
C GLY A 186 -30.41 -1.03 13.69
N VAL A 187 -29.74 -0.14 12.95
CA VAL A 187 -29.05 -0.48 11.70
C VAL A 187 -27.90 -1.44 11.98
N ARG A 188 -27.84 -2.55 11.23
CA ARG A 188 -26.80 -3.58 11.36
C ARG A 188 -26.01 -3.81 10.07
N HIS A 189 -26.55 -3.37 8.96
CA HIS A 189 -25.95 -3.54 7.65
C HIS A 189 -26.51 -2.53 6.66
N ILE A 190 -25.66 -2.05 5.76
CA ILE A 190 -26.05 -1.27 4.58
C ILE A 190 -25.16 -1.73 3.43
N ASP A 191 -25.74 -2.04 2.27
CA ASP A 191 -25.00 -2.42 1.06
C ASP A 191 -24.26 -1.23 0.45
N MET A 192 -23.01 -1.43 0.09
CA MET A 192 -22.20 -0.41 -0.62
C MET A 192 -22.74 -0.12 -2.03
N PRO A 193 -22.44 1.06 -2.56
CA PRO A 193 -21.89 2.24 -1.90
C PRO A 193 -22.92 2.86 -0.95
N LEU A 194 -22.43 3.48 0.14
CA LEU A 194 -23.24 4.12 1.18
C LEU A 194 -23.65 5.54 0.72
N ARG A 195 -24.37 5.60 -0.40
CA ARG A 195 -24.86 6.85 -0.97
C ARG A 195 -25.90 7.51 -0.03
N PRO A 196 -26.01 8.83 -0.05
CA PRO A 196 -26.88 9.58 0.84
C PRO A 196 -28.32 9.02 0.90
N GLU A 197 -28.90 8.63 -0.23
CA GLU A 197 -30.22 8.04 -0.29
C GLU A 197 -30.34 6.72 0.50
N LYS A 198 -29.35 5.84 0.37
CA LYS A 198 -29.35 4.54 1.10
C LYS A 198 -29.20 4.77 2.61
N VAL A 199 -28.30 5.67 3.01
CA VAL A 199 -28.05 6.02 4.40
C VAL A 199 -29.28 6.69 5.00
N TRP A 200 -29.89 7.64 4.29
CA TRP A 200 -31.11 8.30 4.71
C TRP A 200 -32.27 7.30 4.93
N ARG A 201 -32.47 6.37 4.01
CA ARG A 201 -33.45 5.30 4.16
C ARG A 201 -33.17 4.45 5.41
N ALA A 202 -31.92 4.09 5.66
CA ALA A 202 -31.53 3.35 6.85
C ALA A 202 -31.81 4.12 8.16
N CYS A 203 -31.65 5.46 8.16
CA CYS A 203 -31.99 6.30 9.31
C CYS A 203 -33.50 6.38 9.58
N ASN A 204 -34.35 6.32 8.54
CA ASN A 204 -35.79 6.60 8.66
C ASN A 204 -36.69 5.37 8.54
N GLN A 205 -36.14 4.19 8.27
CA GLN A 205 -36.90 2.94 8.13
C GLN A 205 -36.49 1.85 9.12
N ALA A 206 -35.57 2.15 10.03
CA ALA A 206 -35.07 1.23 11.06
C ALA A 206 -36.01 1.13 12.27
#